data_3aa977b8e84d8f42a3618358c9a6291e
#
_entry.id   3aa977b8e84d8f42a3618358c9a6291e
#
_cell.length_a   1.000
_cell.length_b   1.000
_cell.length_c   1.000
_cell.angle_alpha   90.00
_cell.angle_beta   90.00
_cell.angle_gamma   90.00
#
_symmetry.space_group_name_H-M   'P 1'
#
loop_
_entity.id
_entity.type
_entity.pdbx_description
1 polymer ?
#
loop_
_entity_poly.entity_id
_entity_poly.type
_entity_poly.pdbx_seq_one_letter_code
_entity_poly.pdbx_strand_id
1 'polypeptide(L)'
;MKFNRLFAAVLFGIFSTSALADRVVTDQLDRQVTIPDHIQRAVVLQHQTLNIAVQLDATKQIVGVLSNWKKQLGQNYVRLAPELEKMAMPGDLNSVNIESLLELKPDVVFVTNYAPPEMIKQIADTGIPVIAISLRTGSDKDKLNPTLADEDKAYNEGLTQGIELIAQVFEKEQQGKELVKEAFANRKMLADRLGVIPTDKRVRTYMANPDLNTYGSGKYTGLMLEHAGAYNVAAATVKGFKQVSMENVLEWNPAVILVQDRYPKVVSQIKEDAAWANIDAVKNNQVFLMPEYAKAWGYPMPEALALGEVWLAKSLYPQKFQDIDLDKMVNDYYLKFYRQSYNNGK
;
A
#
# COMPACT_ATOMS: atom_id res chain seq x y z
N MET A 1 -18.93 -80.95 -26.94
CA MET A 1 -17.88 -80.17 -26.27
C MET A 1 -18.04 -78.70 -26.70
N LYS A 2 -18.56 -77.82 -25.81
CA LYS A 2 -18.74 -76.41 -26.09
C LYS A 2 -17.65 -75.62 -25.25
N PHE A 3 -16.73 -74.95 -25.95
CA PHE A 3 -15.72 -74.08 -25.34
C PHE A 3 -16.32 -72.69 -25.12
N ASN A 4 -16.50 -72.29 -23.84
CA ASN A 4 -16.82 -70.94 -23.47
C ASN A 4 -15.52 -70.14 -23.46
N ARG A 5 -15.43 -69.12 -24.30
CA ARG A 5 -14.35 -68.08 -24.20
C ARG A 5 -14.83 -66.90 -23.31
N LEU A 6 -14.26 -66.79 -22.11
CA LEU A 6 -14.39 -65.63 -21.26
C LEU A 6 -13.53 -64.51 -21.86
N PHE A 7 -14.16 -63.43 -22.24
CA PHE A 7 -13.48 -62.17 -22.57
C PHE A 7 -13.35 -61.36 -21.28
N ALA A 8 -12.13 -61.22 -20.76
CA ALA A 8 -11.81 -60.29 -19.66
C ALA A 8 -11.57 -58.89 -20.26
N ALA A 9 -12.51 -57.98 -20.07
CA ALA A 9 -12.32 -56.56 -20.40
C ALA A 9 -11.47 -55.90 -19.31
N VAL A 10 -10.21 -55.55 -19.64
CA VAL A 10 -9.34 -54.72 -18.79
C VAL A 10 -9.77 -53.28 -19.01
N LEU A 11 -10.43 -52.69 -18.01
CA LEU A 11 -10.70 -51.25 -17.97
C LEU A 11 -9.37 -50.51 -17.61
N PHE A 12 -8.75 -49.96 -18.64
CA PHE A 12 -7.68 -48.97 -18.44
C PHE A 12 -8.32 -47.67 -17.97
N GLY A 13 -8.27 -47.40 -16.65
CA GLY A 13 -8.62 -46.10 -16.09
C GLY A 13 -7.57 -45.06 -16.53
N ILE A 14 -7.94 -44.20 -17.46
CA ILE A 14 -7.14 -43.03 -17.81
C ILE A 14 -7.19 -42.08 -16.60
N PHE A 15 -6.20 -42.13 -15.74
CA PHE A 15 -5.92 -41.04 -14.78
C PHE A 15 -5.45 -39.87 -15.63
N SER A 16 -6.37 -38.97 -16.00
CA SER A 16 -6.02 -37.64 -16.49
C SER A 16 -5.35 -36.91 -15.30
N THR A 17 -4.02 -36.93 -15.23
CA THR A 17 -3.28 -35.95 -14.47
C THR A 17 -3.56 -34.61 -15.17
N SER A 18 -4.40 -33.77 -14.57
CA SER A 18 -4.49 -32.37 -14.95
C SER A 18 -3.10 -31.82 -14.75
N ALA A 19 -2.31 -31.68 -15.82
CA ALA A 19 -1.13 -30.84 -15.80
C ALA A 19 -1.65 -29.47 -15.39
N LEU A 20 -1.28 -29.00 -14.20
CA LEU A 20 -1.50 -27.61 -13.80
C LEU A 20 -0.77 -26.79 -14.86
N ALA A 21 -1.52 -26.05 -15.65
CA ALA A 21 -0.94 -25.15 -16.63
C ALA A 21 -0.20 -24.03 -15.86
N ASP A 22 0.94 -23.64 -16.38
CA ASP A 22 1.67 -22.48 -15.87
C ASP A 22 1.32 -21.26 -16.73
N ARG A 23 1.32 -20.10 -16.13
CA ARG A 23 1.18 -18.82 -16.82
C ARG A 23 2.32 -17.88 -16.50
N VAL A 24 2.59 -16.94 -17.39
CA VAL A 24 3.66 -15.96 -17.24
C VAL A 24 3.05 -14.62 -16.90
N VAL A 25 3.58 -13.97 -15.87
CA VAL A 25 3.27 -12.58 -15.50
C VAL A 25 4.52 -11.73 -15.57
N THR A 26 4.36 -10.44 -15.83
CA THR A 26 5.47 -9.47 -15.74
C THR A 26 5.37 -8.74 -14.42
N ASP A 27 6.38 -8.83 -13.57
CA ASP A 27 6.40 -8.14 -12.30
C ASP A 27 6.86 -6.66 -12.42
N GLN A 28 6.81 -5.92 -11.33
CA GLN A 28 7.18 -4.50 -11.35
C GLN A 28 8.70 -4.25 -11.23
N LEU A 29 9.52 -5.27 -11.46
CA LEU A 29 10.94 -5.18 -11.82
C LEU A 29 11.19 -5.58 -13.28
N ASP A 30 10.14 -5.58 -14.13
CA ASP A 30 10.17 -5.96 -15.54
C ASP A 30 10.66 -7.40 -15.79
N ARG A 31 10.49 -8.31 -14.78
CA ARG A 31 10.86 -9.72 -14.90
C ARG A 31 9.67 -10.55 -15.35
N GLN A 32 9.91 -11.50 -16.28
CA GLN A 32 8.95 -12.53 -16.61
C GLN A 32 9.00 -13.62 -15.54
N VAL A 33 7.90 -13.83 -14.84
CA VAL A 33 7.77 -14.82 -13.76
C VAL A 33 6.73 -15.86 -14.14
N THR A 34 7.15 -17.12 -14.23
CA THR A 34 6.24 -18.25 -14.45
C THR A 34 5.63 -18.64 -13.11
N ILE A 35 4.31 -18.67 -13.04
CA ILE A 35 3.53 -19.05 -11.86
C ILE A 35 2.50 -20.12 -12.22
N PRO A 36 2.04 -20.94 -11.27
CA PRO A 36 0.91 -21.84 -11.47
C PRO A 36 -0.34 -21.08 -11.94
N ASP A 37 -1.16 -21.72 -12.76
CA ASP A 37 -2.39 -21.11 -13.28
C ASP A 37 -3.35 -20.71 -12.16
N HIS A 38 -3.43 -21.54 -11.10
CA HIS A 38 -4.23 -21.26 -9.90
C HIS A 38 -3.34 -21.11 -8.66
N ILE A 39 -3.39 -19.94 -8.05
CA ILE A 39 -2.68 -19.67 -6.79
C ILE A 39 -3.60 -19.95 -5.61
N GLN A 40 -3.19 -20.88 -4.75
CA GLN A 40 -3.91 -21.23 -3.53
C GLN A 40 -3.10 -20.94 -2.25
N ARG A 41 -1.79 -20.78 -2.38
CA ARG A 41 -0.85 -20.68 -1.26
C ARG A 41 0.16 -19.57 -1.50
N ALA A 42 -0.27 -18.32 -1.36
CA ALA A 42 0.62 -17.17 -1.48
C ALA A 42 1.27 -16.82 -0.12
N VAL A 43 2.53 -16.39 -0.16
CA VAL A 43 3.18 -15.71 0.96
C VAL A 43 3.40 -14.25 0.59
N VAL A 44 3.01 -13.32 1.46
CA VAL A 44 3.04 -11.88 1.19
C VAL A 44 3.97 -11.19 2.18
N LEU A 45 5.17 -10.83 1.74
CA LEU A 45 6.22 -10.20 2.55
C LEU A 45 6.28 -8.67 2.39
N GLN A 46 5.21 -8.07 1.85
CA GLN A 46 5.08 -6.61 1.70
C GLN A 46 3.70 -6.16 2.20
N HIS A 47 3.67 -5.17 3.08
CA HIS A 47 2.43 -4.69 3.69
C HIS A 47 1.48 -3.99 2.69
N GLN A 48 2.00 -3.29 1.68
CA GLN A 48 1.17 -2.68 0.64
C GLN A 48 0.45 -3.75 -0.19
N THR A 49 1.18 -4.79 -0.63
CA THR A 49 0.59 -5.92 -1.33
C THR A 49 -0.45 -6.63 -0.47
N LEU A 50 -0.16 -6.84 0.82
CA LEU A 50 -1.10 -7.45 1.76
C LEU A 50 -2.38 -6.62 1.88
N ASN A 51 -2.27 -5.30 2.01
CA ASN A 51 -3.41 -4.40 2.06
C ASN A 51 -4.28 -4.46 0.79
N ILE A 52 -3.65 -4.50 -0.38
CA ILE A 52 -4.37 -4.65 -1.67
C ILE A 52 -5.03 -6.03 -1.74
N ALA A 53 -4.33 -7.11 -1.37
CA ALA A 53 -4.88 -8.46 -1.39
C ALA A 53 -6.11 -8.63 -0.47
N VAL A 54 -6.12 -7.99 0.70
CA VAL A 54 -7.29 -7.94 1.60
C VAL A 54 -8.47 -7.24 0.91
N GLN A 55 -8.23 -6.12 0.23
CA GLN A 55 -9.27 -5.38 -0.50
C GLN A 55 -9.82 -6.15 -1.70
N LEU A 56 -9.00 -7.00 -2.32
CA LEU A 56 -9.40 -7.90 -3.42
C LEU A 56 -10.11 -9.17 -2.95
N ASP A 57 -10.33 -9.35 -1.64
CA ASP A 57 -10.90 -10.59 -1.08
C ASP A 57 -10.06 -11.84 -1.39
N ALA A 58 -8.74 -11.71 -1.30
CA ALA A 58 -7.78 -12.77 -1.60
C ALA A 58 -7.16 -13.43 -0.37
N THR A 59 -7.60 -13.09 0.85
CA THR A 59 -7.00 -13.59 2.10
C THR A 59 -7.02 -15.10 2.25
N LYS A 60 -8.03 -15.77 1.67
CA LYS A 60 -8.13 -17.25 1.68
C LYS A 60 -7.02 -17.95 0.90
N GLN A 61 -6.37 -17.25 -0.01
CA GLN A 61 -5.25 -17.74 -0.82
C GLN A 61 -3.89 -17.43 -0.17
N ILE A 62 -3.87 -16.75 0.99
CA ILE A 62 -2.64 -16.37 1.70
C ILE A 62 -2.39 -17.36 2.84
N VAL A 63 -1.18 -17.90 2.92
CA VAL A 63 -0.75 -18.85 3.95
C VAL A 63 0.36 -18.31 4.84
N GLY A 64 0.97 -17.18 4.47
CA GLY A 64 2.00 -16.53 5.25
C GLY A 64 2.09 -15.03 4.95
N VAL A 65 2.45 -14.26 5.95
CA VAL A 65 2.54 -12.80 5.89
C VAL A 65 3.83 -12.29 6.51
N LEU A 66 4.15 -11.02 6.28
CA LEU A 66 5.33 -10.40 6.89
C LEU A 66 5.20 -10.34 8.42
N SER A 67 6.31 -10.55 9.13
CA SER A 67 6.34 -10.71 10.59
C SER A 67 5.89 -9.46 11.37
N ASN A 68 6.06 -8.28 10.80
CA ASN A 68 5.71 -7.01 11.44
C ASN A 68 4.45 -6.35 10.86
N TRP A 69 3.56 -7.14 10.25
CA TRP A 69 2.38 -6.62 9.55
C TRP A 69 1.48 -5.73 10.42
N LYS A 70 1.27 -6.06 11.72
CA LYS A 70 0.48 -5.22 12.64
C LYS A 70 1.09 -3.83 12.84
N LYS A 71 2.42 -3.75 12.91
CA LYS A 71 3.13 -2.47 13.01
C LYS A 71 3.01 -1.67 11.71
N GLN A 72 3.09 -2.35 10.57
CA GLN A 72 3.07 -1.72 9.25
C GLN A 72 1.67 -1.28 8.82
N LEU A 73 0.65 -2.09 9.08
CA LEU A 73 -0.74 -1.82 8.68
C LEU A 73 -1.55 -1.05 9.74
N GLY A 74 -1.04 -0.98 10.99
CA GLY A 74 -1.73 -0.41 12.12
C GLY A 74 -2.42 -1.47 13.01
N GLN A 75 -2.48 -1.21 14.32
CA GLN A 75 -3.03 -2.17 15.29
C GLN A 75 -4.51 -2.52 15.04
N ASN A 76 -5.28 -1.55 14.54
CA ASN A 76 -6.71 -1.75 14.25
C ASN A 76 -6.97 -2.60 13.00
N TYR A 77 -5.94 -2.91 12.21
CA TYR A 77 -6.10 -3.65 10.96
C TYR A 77 -6.63 -5.07 11.16
N VAL A 78 -6.42 -5.67 12.34
CA VAL A 78 -6.95 -6.99 12.73
C VAL A 78 -8.48 -7.09 12.51
N ARG A 79 -9.22 -6.01 12.74
CA ARG A 79 -10.69 -6.03 12.54
C ARG A 79 -11.09 -6.20 11.05
N LEU A 80 -10.22 -5.79 10.14
CA LEU A 80 -10.47 -5.89 8.69
C LEU A 80 -10.13 -7.27 8.13
N ALA A 81 -9.15 -7.95 8.73
CA ALA A 81 -8.67 -9.26 8.31
C ALA A 81 -8.18 -10.06 9.54
N PRO A 82 -9.08 -10.52 10.42
CA PRO A 82 -8.71 -11.20 11.66
C PRO A 82 -7.95 -12.52 11.43
N GLU A 83 -8.14 -13.15 10.29
CA GLU A 83 -7.44 -14.38 9.90
C GLU A 83 -5.92 -14.21 9.81
N LEU A 84 -5.41 -13.00 9.56
CA LEU A 84 -3.98 -12.72 9.49
C LEU A 84 -3.24 -13.04 10.81
N GLU A 85 -3.94 -12.99 11.95
CA GLU A 85 -3.34 -13.31 13.27
C GLU A 85 -2.89 -14.76 13.39
N LYS A 86 -3.47 -15.65 12.60
CA LYS A 86 -3.18 -17.09 12.62
C LYS A 86 -2.21 -17.53 11.54
N MET A 87 -1.82 -16.60 10.65
CA MET A 87 -0.92 -16.92 9.55
C MET A 87 0.53 -17.02 10.01
N ALA A 88 1.29 -17.90 9.37
CA ALA A 88 2.73 -18.00 9.56
C ALA A 88 3.44 -16.71 9.11
N MET A 89 4.57 -16.41 9.71
CA MET A 89 5.36 -15.21 9.45
C MET A 89 6.81 -15.61 9.09
N PRO A 90 7.07 -16.10 7.86
CA PRO A 90 8.37 -16.63 7.46
C PRO A 90 9.43 -15.56 7.21
N GLY A 91 9.08 -14.26 7.23
CA GLY A 91 10.00 -13.18 6.95
C GLY A 91 9.37 -11.81 7.00
N ASP A 92 10.10 -10.82 6.50
CA ASP A 92 9.67 -9.42 6.41
C ASP A 92 10.13 -8.77 5.08
N LEU A 93 10.21 -7.43 5.04
CA LEU A 93 10.63 -6.69 3.83
C LEU A 93 12.08 -6.98 3.41
N ASN A 94 12.94 -7.41 4.33
CA ASN A 94 14.39 -7.46 4.14
C ASN A 94 14.99 -8.85 4.38
N SER A 95 14.24 -9.76 4.98
CA SER A 95 14.75 -11.09 5.37
C SER A 95 13.67 -12.15 5.29
N VAL A 96 14.09 -13.39 5.05
CA VAL A 96 13.22 -14.57 5.00
C VAL A 96 13.91 -15.77 5.65
N ASN A 97 13.16 -16.54 6.42
CA ASN A 97 13.56 -17.86 6.88
C ASN A 97 13.10 -18.89 5.84
N ILE A 98 14.05 -19.45 5.10
CA ILE A 98 13.78 -20.39 4.00
C ILE A 98 13.12 -21.68 4.50
N GLU A 99 13.51 -22.21 5.65
CA GLU A 99 12.90 -23.44 6.21
C GLU A 99 11.42 -23.20 6.51
N SER A 100 11.10 -22.14 7.24
CA SER A 100 9.72 -21.75 7.54
C SER A 100 8.91 -21.45 6.28
N LEU A 101 9.53 -20.87 5.25
CA LEU A 101 8.89 -20.63 3.97
C LEU A 101 8.52 -21.93 3.26
N LEU A 102 9.47 -22.90 3.20
CA LEU A 102 9.28 -24.21 2.55
C LEU A 102 8.21 -25.06 3.23
N GLU A 103 8.08 -24.97 4.56
CA GLU A 103 7.01 -25.64 5.31
C GLU A 103 5.62 -25.20 4.86
N LEU A 104 5.48 -23.94 4.41
CA LEU A 104 4.22 -23.40 3.90
C LEU A 104 3.89 -23.88 2.48
N LYS A 105 4.85 -24.46 1.75
CA LYS A 105 4.70 -24.93 0.36
C LYS A 105 3.98 -23.87 -0.51
N PRO A 106 4.51 -22.65 -0.61
CA PRO A 106 3.83 -21.60 -1.34
C PRO A 106 3.92 -21.79 -2.85
N ASP A 107 2.87 -21.38 -3.54
CA ASP A 107 2.81 -21.33 -5.02
C ASP A 107 3.51 -20.07 -5.54
N VAL A 108 3.57 -19.03 -4.73
CA VAL A 108 4.18 -17.73 -5.06
C VAL A 108 4.54 -16.95 -3.79
N VAL A 109 5.59 -16.14 -3.87
CA VAL A 109 5.98 -15.18 -2.83
C VAL A 109 5.98 -13.77 -3.39
N PHE A 110 5.25 -12.86 -2.74
CA PHE A 110 5.32 -11.42 -3.04
C PHE A 110 6.35 -10.73 -2.17
N VAL A 111 7.21 -9.95 -2.79
CA VAL A 111 8.25 -9.13 -2.12
C VAL A 111 8.14 -7.67 -2.56
N THR A 112 8.80 -6.77 -1.84
CA THR A 112 8.95 -5.38 -2.29
C THR A 112 10.02 -5.27 -3.38
N ASN A 113 9.90 -4.26 -4.24
CA ASN A 113 10.90 -3.97 -5.29
C ASN A 113 12.30 -3.62 -4.74
N TYR A 114 12.40 -3.25 -3.47
CA TYR A 114 13.67 -2.94 -2.78
C TYR A 114 14.10 -4.05 -1.82
N ALA A 115 13.49 -5.23 -1.88
CA ALA A 115 13.99 -6.39 -1.15
C ALA A 115 15.45 -6.69 -1.53
N PRO A 116 16.29 -7.12 -0.59
CA PRO A 116 17.67 -7.49 -0.91
C PRO A 116 17.73 -8.51 -2.05
N PRO A 117 18.57 -8.29 -3.09
CA PRO A 117 18.68 -9.23 -4.21
C PRO A 117 18.99 -10.66 -3.78
N GLU A 118 19.77 -10.82 -2.71
CA GLU A 118 20.09 -12.13 -2.12
C GLU A 118 18.86 -12.82 -1.55
N MET A 119 17.94 -12.09 -0.93
CA MET A 119 16.68 -12.63 -0.43
C MET A 119 15.80 -13.14 -1.58
N ILE A 120 15.68 -12.35 -2.65
CA ILE A 120 14.92 -12.74 -3.85
C ILE A 120 15.55 -14.01 -4.46
N LYS A 121 16.88 -14.03 -4.57
CA LYS A 121 17.60 -15.18 -5.10
C LYS A 121 17.44 -16.43 -4.23
N GLN A 122 17.57 -16.32 -2.91
CA GLN A 122 17.38 -17.43 -1.99
C GLN A 122 16.00 -18.08 -2.13
N ILE A 123 14.94 -17.28 -2.29
CA ILE A 123 13.59 -17.80 -2.52
C ILE A 123 13.52 -18.48 -3.89
N ALA A 124 14.01 -17.82 -4.95
CA ALA A 124 13.95 -18.33 -6.32
C ALA A 124 14.75 -19.63 -6.50
N ASP A 125 15.89 -19.78 -5.81
CA ASP A 125 16.72 -21.00 -5.84
C ASP A 125 15.99 -22.24 -5.27
N THR A 126 14.91 -22.04 -4.50
CA THR A 126 14.05 -23.15 -4.03
C THR A 126 13.03 -23.60 -5.09
N GLY A 127 12.96 -22.92 -6.23
CA GLY A 127 11.96 -23.16 -7.28
C GLY A 127 10.63 -22.44 -7.06
N ILE A 128 10.49 -21.64 -5.99
CA ILE A 128 9.26 -20.87 -5.72
C ILE A 128 9.29 -19.57 -6.51
N PRO A 129 8.23 -19.26 -7.30
CA PRO A 129 8.13 -18.00 -8.00
C PRO A 129 8.12 -16.79 -7.07
N VAL A 130 8.85 -15.73 -7.43
CA VAL A 130 8.93 -14.48 -6.66
C VAL A 130 8.46 -13.32 -7.51
N ILE A 131 7.43 -12.62 -7.05
CA ILE A 131 6.85 -11.43 -7.68
C ILE A 131 7.21 -10.20 -6.86
N ALA A 132 7.85 -9.22 -7.49
CA ALA A 132 8.17 -7.94 -6.87
C ALA A 132 7.11 -6.88 -7.19
N ILE A 133 6.66 -6.17 -6.16
CA ILE A 133 5.69 -5.07 -6.27
C ILE A 133 6.36 -3.76 -5.91
N SER A 134 6.21 -2.75 -6.77
CA SER A 134 6.79 -1.41 -6.62
C SER A 134 5.76 -0.32 -6.34
N LEU A 135 4.58 -0.42 -6.95
CA LEU A 135 3.53 0.62 -6.96
C LEU A 135 4.02 1.97 -7.51
N ARG A 136 5.10 1.94 -8.28
CA ARG A 136 5.67 3.07 -9.00
C ARG A 136 6.34 2.56 -10.28
N THR A 137 6.14 3.25 -11.39
CA THR A 137 6.89 3.01 -12.63
C THR A 137 8.19 3.82 -12.65
N GLY A 138 9.08 3.51 -13.59
CA GLY A 138 10.36 4.18 -13.78
C GLY A 138 11.50 3.61 -12.93
N SER A 139 12.72 3.97 -13.30
CA SER A 139 13.93 3.48 -12.67
C SER A 139 14.26 4.21 -11.36
N ASP A 140 15.21 3.68 -10.59
CA ASP A 140 15.68 4.35 -9.37
C ASP A 140 16.36 5.70 -9.66
N LYS A 141 16.91 5.88 -10.87
CA LYS A 141 17.50 7.16 -11.31
C LYS A 141 16.42 8.24 -11.47
N ASP A 142 15.22 7.87 -11.93
CA ASP A 142 14.11 8.80 -12.11
C ASP A 142 13.58 9.34 -10.77
N LYS A 143 13.79 8.59 -9.68
CA LYS A 143 13.41 9.02 -8.32
C LYS A 143 14.30 10.13 -7.76
N LEU A 144 15.48 10.35 -8.32
CA LEU A 144 16.46 11.32 -7.79
C LEU A 144 16.15 12.77 -8.14
N ASN A 145 15.53 13.01 -9.31
CA ASN A 145 15.18 14.34 -9.80
C ASN A 145 13.77 14.37 -10.41
N PRO A 146 12.74 13.92 -9.69
CA PRO A 146 11.39 13.87 -10.21
C PRO A 146 10.82 15.29 -10.34
N THR A 147 10.13 15.56 -11.44
CA THR A 147 9.16 16.65 -11.51
C THR A 147 7.85 16.18 -10.89
N LEU A 148 6.99 17.08 -10.43
CA LEU A 148 5.69 16.72 -9.85
C LEU A 148 4.84 15.90 -10.85
N ALA A 149 4.82 16.33 -12.12
CA ALA A 149 4.05 15.65 -13.16
C ALA A 149 4.57 14.23 -13.44
N ASP A 150 5.90 14.05 -13.50
CA ASP A 150 6.51 12.74 -13.72
C ASP A 150 6.29 11.80 -12.54
N GLU A 151 6.32 12.30 -11.31
CA GLU A 151 6.02 11.54 -10.11
C GLU A 151 4.56 11.11 -10.07
N ASP A 152 3.63 12.04 -10.34
CA ASP A 152 2.21 11.75 -10.36
C ASP A 152 1.90 10.64 -11.38
N LYS A 153 2.43 10.76 -12.61
CA LYS A 153 2.31 9.72 -13.61
C LYS A 153 2.89 8.38 -13.13
N ALA A 154 4.13 8.40 -12.61
CA ALA A 154 4.82 7.17 -12.18
C ALA A 154 4.07 6.44 -11.06
N TYR A 155 3.51 7.16 -10.10
CA TYR A 155 2.74 6.56 -9.02
C TYR A 155 1.33 6.14 -9.44
N ASN A 156 0.64 6.89 -10.29
CA ASN A 156 -0.68 6.53 -10.79
C ASN A 156 -0.62 5.27 -11.66
N GLU A 157 0.32 5.20 -12.60
CA GLU A 157 0.56 4.02 -13.43
C GLU A 157 1.05 2.84 -12.58
N GLY A 158 1.97 3.08 -11.64
CA GLY A 158 2.52 2.04 -10.78
C GLY A 158 1.50 1.41 -9.85
N LEU A 159 0.58 2.21 -9.28
CA LEU A 159 -0.54 1.70 -8.48
C LEU A 159 -1.49 0.87 -9.33
N THR A 160 -1.88 1.40 -10.51
CA THR A 160 -2.77 0.68 -11.43
C THR A 160 -2.19 -0.67 -11.81
N GLN A 161 -0.95 -0.70 -12.31
CA GLN A 161 -0.25 -1.93 -12.70
C GLN A 161 -0.07 -2.89 -11.51
N GLY A 162 0.26 -2.38 -10.32
CA GLY A 162 0.42 -3.20 -9.13
C GLY A 162 -0.88 -3.86 -8.68
N ILE A 163 -2.01 -3.12 -8.68
CA ILE A 163 -3.32 -3.68 -8.37
C ILE A 163 -3.72 -4.73 -9.41
N GLU A 164 -3.54 -4.44 -10.71
CA GLU A 164 -3.88 -5.36 -11.79
C GLU A 164 -3.04 -6.62 -11.73
N LEU A 165 -1.73 -6.52 -11.47
CA LEU A 165 -0.84 -7.67 -11.30
C LEU A 165 -1.24 -8.53 -10.09
N ILE A 166 -1.47 -7.92 -8.93
CA ILE A 166 -1.91 -8.65 -7.73
C ILE A 166 -3.26 -9.32 -7.99
N ALA A 167 -4.20 -8.61 -8.61
CA ALA A 167 -5.51 -9.15 -8.99
C ALA A 167 -5.38 -10.31 -9.99
N GLN A 168 -4.53 -10.19 -10.99
CA GLN A 168 -4.24 -11.25 -11.95
C GLN A 168 -3.68 -12.49 -11.24
N VAL A 169 -2.73 -12.34 -10.34
CA VAL A 169 -2.13 -13.47 -9.61
C VAL A 169 -3.16 -14.21 -8.77
N PHE A 170 -4.06 -13.49 -8.10
CA PHE A 170 -5.12 -14.05 -7.27
C PHE A 170 -6.43 -14.35 -8.02
N GLU A 171 -6.48 -14.20 -9.34
CA GLU A 171 -7.70 -14.42 -10.15
C GLU A 171 -8.88 -13.54 -9.69
N LYS A 172 -8.57 -12.25 -9.44
CA LYS A 172 -9.49 -11.21 -8.93
C LYS A 172 -9.56 -9.99 -9.87
N GLU A 173 -9.41 -10.19 -11.18
CA GLU A 173 -9.25 -9.11 -12.16
C GLU A 173 -10.42 -8.13 -12.16
N GLN A 174 -11.65 -8.64 -11.95
CA GLN A 174 -12.83 -7.77 -11.87
C GLN A 174 -12.77 -6.86 -10.64
N GLN A 175 -12.43 -7.43 -9.49
CA GLN A 175 -12.25 -6.66 -8.25
C GLN A 175 -11.08 -5.67 -8.37
N GLY A 176 -10.01 -6.05 -9.06
CA GLY A 176 -8.87 -5.18 -9.36
C GLY A 176 -9.28 -3.96 -10.17
N LYS A 177 -10.06 -4.15 -11.25
CA LYS A 177 -10.58 -3.04 -12.07
C LYS A 177 -11.48 -2.10 -11.26
N GLU A 178 -12.33 -2.65 -10.40
CA GLU A 178 -13.19 -1.84 -9.53
C GLU A 178 -12.37 -1.05 -8.50
N LEU A 179 -11.35 -1.67 -7.92
CA LEU A 179 -10.46 -1.01 -6.96
C LEU A 179 -9.66 0.13 -7.60
N VAL A 180 -9.12 -0.08 -8.81
CA VAL A 180 -8.45 0.98 -9.58
C VAL A 180 -9.42 2.13 -9.86
N LYS A 181 -10.61 1.82 -10.37
CA LYS A 181 -11.63 2.85 -10.65
C LYS A 181 -11.96 3.68 -9.40
N GLU A 182 -12.13 3.04 -8.26
CA GLU A 182 -12.47 3.72 -7.01
C GLU A 182 -11.31 4.57 -6.49
N ALA A 183 -10.07 4.08 -6.59
CA ALA A 183 -8.88 4.81 -6.17
C ALA A 183 -8.80 6.21 -6.80
N PHE A 184 -9.16 6.33 -8.08
CA PHE A 184 -9.07 7.59 -8.83
C PHE A 184 -10.39 8.37 -8.93
N ALA A 185 -11.50 7.86 -8.37
CA ALA A 185 -12.83 8.43 -8.57
C ALA A 185 -12.95 9.90 -8.14
N ASN A 186 -12.20 10.31 -7.11
CA ASN A 186 -12.33 11.65 -6.52
C ASN A 186 -11.30 12.68 -7.03
N ARG A 187 -10.31 12.25 -7.83
CA ARG A 187 -9.23 13.14 -8.31
C ARG A 187 -9.74 14.38 -9.06
N LYS A 188 -10.68 14.17 -9.98
CA LYS A 188 -11.27 15.29 -10.73
C LYS A 188 -12.03 16.24 -9.81
N MET A 189 -12.84 15.74 -8.91
CA MET A 189 -13.59 16.56 -7.94
C MET A 189 -12.65 17.40 -7.07
N LEU A 190 -11.53 16.82 -6.58
CA LEU A 190 -10.52 17.55 -5.82
C LEU A 190 -9.91 18.68 -6.64
N ALA A 191 -9.45 18.39 -7.86
CA ALA A 191 -8.85 19.37 -8.74
C ALA A 191 -9.80 20.52 -9.08
N ASP A 192 -11.06 20.20 -9.42
CA ASP A 192 -12.09 21.20 -9.76
C ASP A 192 -12.40 22.12 -8.56
N ARG A 193 -12.49 21.57 -7.35
CA ARG A 193 -12.83 22.35 -6.15
C ARG A 193 -11.68 23.20 -5.62
N LEU A 194 -10.47 22.66 -5.64
CA LEU A 194 -9.29 23.39 -5.21
C LEU A 194 -8.90 24.46 -6.21
N GLY A 195 -9.02 24.17 -7.51
CA GLY A 195 -8.54 25.04 -8.57
C GLY A 195 -7.02 25.23 -8.52
N VAL A 196 -6.54 26.26 -9.15
CA VAL A 196 -5.11 26.63 -9.10
C VAL A 196 -4.85 27.46 -7.86
N ILE A 197 -4.17 26.88 -6.87
CA ILE A 197 -3.72 27.60 -5.67
C ILE A 197 -2.24 27.93 -5.88
N PRO A 198 -1.87 29.23 -5.93
CA PRO A 198 -0.47 29.65 -6.00
C PRO A 198 0.33 29.05 -4.83
N THR A 199 1.58 28.66 -5.08
CA THR A 199 2.42 27.98 -4.07
C THR A 199 2.54 28.76 -2.76
N ASP A 200 2.65 30.08 -2.82
CA ASP A 200 2.73 30.98 -1.65
C ASP A 200 1.43 31.10 -0.86
N LYS A 201 0.30 30.60 -1.44
CA LYS A 201 -1.03 30.59 -0.81
C LYS A 201 -1.43 29.20 -0.30
N ARG A 202 -0.63 28.17 -0.59
CA ARG A 202 -0.88 26.81 -0.11
C ARG A 202 -0.57 26.70 1.38
N VAL A 203 -1.36 25.86 2.08
CA VAL A 203 -1.11 25.60 3.51
C VAL A 203 0.22 24.89 3.68
N ARG A 204 1.13 25.49 4.44
CA ARG A 204 2.47 24.96 4.74
C ARG A 204 2.35 23.78 5.70
N THR A 205 2.65 22.59 5.21
CA THR A 205 2.37 21.34 5.92
C THR A 205 3.65 20.51 6.11
N TYR A 206 3.84 19.98 7.30
CA TYR A 206 4.93 19.07 7.66
C TYR A 206 4.36 17.68 7.99
N MET A 207 4.94 16.63 7.42
CA MET A 207 4.62 15.24 7.75
C MET A 207 5.60 14.75 8.82
N ALA A 208 5.14 14.64 10.05
CA ALA A 208 5.94 14.17 11.17
C ALA A 208 5.84 12.65 11.34
N ASN A 209 6.99 12.00 11.46
CA ASN A 209 7.12 10.58 11.80
C ASN A 209 8.07 10.46 13.02
N PRO A 210 8.19 9.26 13.64
CA PRO A 210 9.14 9.06 14.72
C PRO A 210 10.55 9.52 14.35
N ASP A 211 11.28 10.02 15.35
CA ASP A 211 12.69 10.41 15.24
C ASP A 211 12.96 11.50 14.19
N LEU A 212 12.02 12.46 14.04
CA LEU A 212 12.10 13.54 13.05
C LEU A 212 12.23 13.07 11.60
N ASN A 213 11.82 11.83 11.28
CA ASN A 213 11.76 11.41 9.91
C ASN A 213 10.60 12.09 9.18
N THR A 214 10.79 12.41 7.89
CA THR A 214 9.77 13.05 7.07
C THR A 214 9.88 12.64 5.61
N TYR A 215 8.81 12.86 4.87
CA TYR A 215 8.74 12.69 3.42
C TYR A 215 8.95 14.03 2.74
N GLY A 216 9.95 14.08 1.84
CA GLY A 216 10.15 15.19 0.93
C GLY A 216 9.59 14.89 -0.45
N SER A 217 10.31 15.35 -1.50
CA SER A 217 10.02 15.01 -2.89
C SER A 217 10.35 13.53 -3.19
N GLY A 218 9.78 12.95 -4.26
CA GLY A 218 10.07 11.59 -4.71
C GLY A 218 9.31 10.48 -3.96
N LYS A 219 8.30 10.83 -3.17
CA LYS A 219 7.42 9.88 -2.47
C LYS A 219 5.97 10.29 -2.62
N TYR A 220 5.09 9.29 -2.72
CA TYR A 220 3.64 9.53 -2.87
C TYR A 220 3.07 10.42 -1.75
N THR A 221 3.57 10.31 -0.52
CA THR A 221 3.12 11.17 0.59
C THR A 221 3.27 12.66 0.27
N GLY A 222 4.34 13.07 -0.44
CA GLY A 222 4.50 14.43 -0.94
C GLY A 222 3.44 14.81 -1.97
N LEU A 223 3.16 13.91 -2.93
CA LEU A 223 2.09 14.10 -3.92
C LEU A 223 0.71 14.20 -3.28
N MET A 224 0.43 13.39 -2.28
CA MET A 224 -0.83 13.44 -1.52
C MET A 224 -1.06 14.84 -0.92
N LEU A 225 0.00 15.45 -0.37
CA LEU A 225 -0.06 16.82 0.14
C LEU A 225 -0.38 17.81 -1.01
N GLU A 226 0.32 17.70 -2.12
CA GLU A 226 0.12 18.56 -3.30
C GLU A 226 -1.29 18.44 -3.89
N HIS A 227 -1.82 17.21 -4.03
CA HIS A 227 -3.18 16.95 -4.54
C HIS A 227 -4.25 17.54 -3.63
N ALA A 228 -3.99 17.61 -2.32
CA ALA A 228 -4.88 18.23 -1.35
C ALA A 228 -4.71 19.75 -1.23
N GLY A 229 -3.85 20.36 -2.06
CA GLY A 229 -3.59 21.80 -2.07
C GLY A 229 -2.61 22.28 -0.99
N ALA A 230 -1.91 21.38 -0.31
CA ALA A 230 -0.87 21.72 0.65
C ALA A 230 0.47 22.05 -0.03
N TYR A 231 1.35 22.71 0.70
CA TYR A 231 2.76 22.86 0.40
C TYR A 231 3.59 22.02 1.37
N ASN A 232 4.25 20.98 0.87
CA ASN A 232 5.15 20.18 1.68
C ASN A 232 6.43 20.98 1.97
N VAL A 233 6.59 21.42 3.22
CA VAL A 233 7.73 22.28 3.63
C VAL A 233 9.08 21.58 3.49
N ALA A 234 9.12 20.26 3.52
CA ALA A 234 10.33 19.46 3.37
C ALA A 234 10.72 19.19 1.90
N ALA A 235 9.83 19.44 0.92
CA ALA A 235 10.01 19.00 -0.47
C ALA A 235 11.26 19.58 -1.13
N ALA A 236 11.62 20.83 -0.84
CA ALA A 236 12.76 21.51 -1.44
C ALA A 236 14.12 20.93 -0.99
N THR A 237 14.20 20.41 0.23
CA THR A 237 15.47 20.02 0.88
C THR A 237 15.60 18.52 1.11
N VAL A 238 14.49 17.80 1.21
CA VAL A 238 14.45 16.36 1.46
C VAL A 238 14.03 15.62 0.19
N LYS A 239 14.86 14.70 -0.26
CA LYS A 239 14.52 13.74 -1.32
C LYS A 239 14.26 12.38 -0.69
N GLY A 240 13.07 11.83 -0.95
CA GLY A 240 12.64 10.56 -0.40
C GLY A 240 12.15 10.65 1.06
N PHE A 241 12.54 9.69 1.87
CA PHE A 241 12.23 9.62 3.31
C PHE A 241 13.53 9.73 4.09
N LYS A 242 13.65 10.75 4.93
CA LYS A 242 14.89 11.01 5.70
C LYS A 242 14.60 11.63 7.05
N GLN A 243 15.53 11.44 7.97
CA GLN A 243 15.59 12.16 9.22
C GLN A 243 16.08 13.60 8.96
N VAL A 244 15.48 14.55 9.65
CA VAL A 244 15.84 15.97 9.63
C VAL A 244 16.19 16.45 11.05
N SER A 245 16.73 17.67 11.18
CA SER A 245 16.97 18.26 12.48
C SER A 245 15.76 19.07 12.97
N MET A 246 15.71 19.33 14.27
CA MET A 246 14.71 20.23 14.84
C MET A 246 14.86 21.67 14.30
N GLU A 247 16.10 22.11 14.00
CA GLU A 247 16.37 23.39 13.36
C GLU A 247 15.70 23.50 11.99
N ASN A 248 15.73 22.43 11.17
CA ASN A 248 15.01 22.41 9.89
C ASN A 248 13.52 22.64 10.10
N VAL A 249 12.91 21.96 11.08
CA VAL A 249 11.46 22.07 11.33
C VAL A 249 11.11 23.48 11.84
N LEU A 250 11.95 24.08 12.69
CA LEU A 250 11.79 25.45 13.17
C LEU A 250 11.91 26.46 12.02
N GLU A 251 12.90 26.28 11.13
CA GLU A 251 13.08 27.14 9.96
C GLU A 251 11.89 27.05 9.00
N TRP A 252 11.39 25.83 8.77
CA TRP A 252 10.20 25.65 7.94
C TRP A 252 8.94 26.21 8.58
N ASN A 253 8.84 26.24 9.88
CA ASN A 253 7.69 26.75 10.63
C ASN A 253 6.35 26.39 9.99
N PRO A 254 5.95 25.10 9.94
CA PRO A 254 4.72 24.67 9.29
C PRO A 254 3.48 25.24 9.99
N ALA A 255 2.45 25.55 9.19
CA ALA A 255 1.13 25.93 9.70
C ALA A 255 0.29 24.72 10.15
N VAL A 256 0.57 23.55 9.57
CA VAL A 256 -0.10 22.26 9.90
C VAL A 256 0.95 21.16 10.02
N ILE A 257 0.81 20.33 11.04
CA ILE A 257 1.60 19.10 11.22
C ILE A 257 0.66 17.91 11.13
N LEU A 258 1.02 16.94 10.29
CA LEU A 258 0.31 15.68 10.11
C LEU A 258 1.16 14.54 10.67
N VAL A 259 0.53 13.61 11.37
CA VAL A 259 1.14 12.40 11.91
C VAL A 259 0.37 11.20 11.39
N GLN A 260 1.05 10.16 10.90
CA GLN A 260 0.39 8.94 10.46
C GLN A 260 -0.35 8.26 11.61
N ASP A 261 -1.51 7.65 11.31
CA ASP A 261 -2.37 6.93 12.26
C ASP A 261 -1.63 5.89 13.11
N ARG A 262 -0.63 5.25 12.55
CA ARG A 262 0.20 4.23 13.25
C ARG A 262 1.21 4.80 14.26
N TYR A 263 1.34 6.13 14.38
CA TYR A 263 2.27 6.79 15.29
C TYR A 263 1.59 7.80 16.25
N PRO A 264 0.50 7.44 16.95
CA PRO A 264 -0.26 8.41 17.76
C PRO A 264 0.58 9.07 18.86
N LYS A 265 1.62 8.39 19.37
CA LYS A 265 2.53 8.94 20.37
C LYS A 265 3.31 10.17 19.87
N VAL A 266 3.55 10.28 18.55
CA VAL A 266 4.26 11.43 17.98
C VAL A 266 3.44 12.71 18.17
N VAL A 267 2.11 12.63 18.14
CA VAL A 267 1.23 13.79 18.40
C VAL A 267 1.45 14.32 19.83
N SER A 268 1.44 13.43 20.83
CA SER A 268 1.70 13.81 22.22
C SER A 268 3.09 14.41 22.39
N GLN A 269 4.11 13.76 21.82
CA GLN A 269 5.50 14.26 21.85
C GLN A 269 5.60 15.67 21.27
N ILE A 270 5.01 15.95 20.11
CA ILE A 270 5.03 17.27 19.50
C ILE A 270 4.33 18.32 20.38
N LYS A 271 3.22 17.97 21.02
CA LYS A 271 2.43 18.91 21.83
C LYS A 271 3.05 19.20 23.20
N GLU A 272 3.81 18.27 23.76
CA GLU A 272 4.35 18.33 25.12
C GLU A 272 5.82 18.80 25.16
N ASP A 273 6.59 18.62 24.10
CA ASP A 273 7.99 18.98 24.02
C ASP A 273 8.16 20.47 23.73
N ALA A 274 8.85 21.17 24.63
CA ALA A 274 9.14 22.61 24.55
C ALA A 274 9.85 23.03 23.25
N ALA A 275 10.62 22.12 22.64
CA ALA A 275 11.30 22.39 21.36
C ALA A 275 10.32 22.71 20.20
N TRP A 276 9.09 22.22 20.28
CA TRP A 276 8.05 22.44 19.27
C TRP A 276 7.14 23.64 19.57
N ALA A 277 7.21 24.20 20.79
CA ALA A 277 6.25 25.20 21.28
C ALA A 277 6.18 26.48 20.43
N ASN A 278 7.26 26.82 19.72
CA ASN A 278 7.33 28.02 18.89
C ASN A 278 6.85 27.85 17.46
N ILE A 279 6.51 26.61 17.05
CA ILE A 279 6.00 26.31 15.70
C ILE A 279 4.53 26.70 15.58
N ASP A 280 4.16 27.38 14.51
CA ASP A 280 2.80 27.91 14.30
C ASP A 280 1.73 26.82 14.37
N ALA A 281 1.99 25.64 13.83
CA ALA A 281 1.08 24.50 13.94
C ALA A 281 0.79 24.12 15.40
N VAL A 282 1.79 24.15 16.28
CA VAL A 282 1.62 23.83 17.70
C VAL A 282 0.89 24.95 18.44
N LYS A 283 1.30 26.21 18.23
CA LYS A 283 0.63 27.39 18.82
C LYS A 283 -0.86 27.44 18.47
N ASN A 284 -1.20 27.07 17.24
CA ASN A 284 -2.58 27.14 16.72
C ASN A 284 -3.35 25.83 16.84
N ASN A 285 -2.80 24.84 17.57
CA ASN A 285 -3.39 23.50 17.75
C ASN A 285 -3.71 22.79 16.41
N GLN A 286 -2.84 22.95 15.40
CA GLN A 286 -2.95 22.36 14.07
C GLN A 286 -2.01 21.15 13.93
N VAL A 287 -2.04 20.26 14.91
CA VAL A 287 -1.30 18.98 14.90
C VAL A 287 -2.34 17.85 14.87
N PHE A 288 -2.38 17.11 13.76
CA PHE A 288 -3.42 16.12 13.50
C PHE A 288 -2.85 14.71 13.38
N LEU A 289 -3.48 13.76 14.06
CA LEU A 289 -3.35 12.36 13.72
C LEU A 289 -4.20 12.08 12.48
N MET A 290 -3.58 11.58 11.42
CA MET A 290 -4.30 11.21 10.19
C MET A 290 -5.20 10.00 10.44
N PRO A 291 -6.33 9.89 9.75
CA PRO A 291 -7.17 8.70 9.85
C PRO A 291 -6.49 7.49 9.18
N GLU A 292 -6.88 6.31 9.60
CA GLU A 292 -6.35 5.03 9.13
C GLU A 292 -6.39 4.88 7.59
N TYR A 293 -7.42 5.42 6.94
CA TYR A 293 -7.57 5.34 5.48
C TYR A 293 -6.68 6.31 4.70
N ALA A 294 -6.00 7.24 5.38
CA ALA A 294 -5.08 8.16 4.70
C ALA A 294 -3.82 7.48 4.18
N LYS A 295 -3.37 6.39 4.85
CA LYS A 295 -2.26 5.53 4.38
C LYS A 295 -1.06 6.27 3.82
N ALA A 296 -0.60 7.32 4.51
CA ALA A 296 0.52 8.17 4.07
C ALA A 296 1.88 7.43 4.22
N TRP A 297 2.04 6.29 3.54
CA TRP A 297 3.13 5.32 3.73
C TRP A 297 4.30 5.45 2.73
N GLY A 298 4.36 6.55 1.98
CA GLY A 298 5.40 6.78 1.00
C GLY A 298 5.12 6.19 -0.39
N TYR A 299 4.19 5.24 -0.49
CA TYR A 299 3.66 4.64 -1.72
C TYR A 299 2.14 4.81 -1.77
N PRO A 300 1.53 4.89 -2.97
CA PRO A 300 0.09 5.06 -3.09
C PRO A 300 -0.65 3.81 -2.61
N MET A 301 -1.76 4.02 -1.90
CA MET A 301 -2.72 2.99 -1.57
C MET A 301 -4.08 3.39 -2.13
N PRO A 302 -4.94 2.45 -2.54
CA PRO A 302 -6.24 2.78 -3.14
C PRO A 302 -7.07 3.72 -2.26
N GLU A 303 -7.19 3.41 -0.96
CA GLU A 303 -7.94 4.25 -0.01
C GLU A 303 -7.29 5.61 0.27
N ALA A 304 -5.96 5.70 0.16
CA ALA A 304 -5.26 6.98 0.30
C ALA A 304 -5.68 7.97 -0.79
N LEU A 305 -5.76 7.49 -2.05
CA LEU A 305 -6.23 8.30 -3.17
C LEU A 305 -7.73 8.58 -3.09
N ALA A 306 -8.52 7.53 -2.82
CA ALA A 306 -9.98 7.63 -2.81
C ALA A 306 -10.50 8.50 -1.67
N LEU A 307 -9.92 8.40 -0.48
CA LEU A 307 -10.44 8.96 0.77
C LEU A 307 -9.45 9.90 1.46
N GLY A 308 -8.17 9.50 1.52
CA GLY A 308 -7.14 10.23 2.27
C GLY A 308 -6.88 11.63 1.69
N GLU A 309 -6.80 11.75 0.37
CA GLU A 309 -6.67 13.05 -0.30
C GLU A 309 -7.90 13.95 -0.07
N VAL A 310 -9.11 13.35 -0.06
CA VAL A 310 -10.37 14.09 0.23
C VAL A 310 -10.38 14.56 1.68
N TRP A 311 -10.02 13.69 2.63
CA TRP A 311 -9.92 14.06 4.03
C TRP A 311 -8.96 15.24 4.24
N LEU A 312 -7.79 15.15 3.63
CA LEU A 312 -6.77 16.19 3.77
C LEU A 312 -7.23 17.52 3.16
N ALA A 313 -7.76 17.48 1.94
CA ALA A 313 -8.30 18.68 1.28
C ALA A 313 -9.43 19.33 2.09
N LYS A 314 -10.37 18.52 2.62
CA LYS A 314 -11.45 18.99 3.49
C LYS A 314 -10.91 19.56 4.81
N SER A 315 -9.85 18.99 5.38
CA SER A 315 -9.22 19.48 6.60
C SER A 315 -8.50 20.82 6.39
N LEU A 316 -7.85 21.01 5.24
CA LEU A 316 -7.12 22.25 4.92
C LEU A 316 -8.02 23.36 4.36
N TYR A 317 -9.08 23.00 3.66
CA TYR A 317 -10.00 23.93 2.96
C TYR A 317 -11.47 23.57 3.24
N PRO A 318 -11.92 23.56 4.51
CA PRO A 318 -13.24 23.05 4.88
C PRO A 318 -14.38 23.75 4.13
N GLN A 319 -14.24 25.05 3.82
CA GLN A 319 -15.25 25.82 3.11
C GLN A 319 -15.50 25.35 1.67
N LYS A 320 -14.52 24.65 1.05
CA LYS A 320 -14.65 24.11 -0.31
C LYS A 320 -15.29 22.71 -0.35
N PHE A 321 -15.45 22.06 0.82
CA PHE A 321 -15.86 20.67 0.95
C PHE A 321 -17.01 20.48 1.97
N GLN A 322 -17.81 21.52 2.24
CA GLN A 322 -18.89 21.48 3.25
C GLN A 322 -19.95 20.43 2.93
N ASP A 323 -20.28 20.28 1.65
CA ASP A 323 -21.29 19.35 1.13
C ASP A 323 -20.79 17.89 1.01
N ILE A 324 -19.50 17.64 1.25
CA ILE A 324 -18.95 16.29 1.19
C ILE A 324 -19.21 15.56 2.50
N ASP A 325 -20.03 14.51 2.45
CA ASP A 325 -20.23 13.56 3.53
C ASP A 325 -19.10 12.51 3.49
N LEU A 326 -17.97 12.87 4.12
CA LEU A 326 -16.79 12.02 4.13
C LEU A 326 -17.02 10.73 4.93
N ASP A 327 -17.79 10.78 6.01
CA ASP A 327 -18.06 9.59 6.85
C ASP A 327 -18.82 8.54 6.02
N LYS A 328 -19.80 8.98 5.23
CA LYS A 328 -20.51 8.11 4.30
C LYS A 328 -19.57 7.53 3.24
N MET A 329 -18.74 8.36 2.62
CA MET A 329 -17.78 7.91 1.59
C MET A 329 -16.82 6.84 2.15
N VAL A 330 -16.29 7.07 3.35
CA VAL A 330 -15.39 6.13 4.03
C VAL A 330 -16.11 4.82 4.32
N ASN A 331 -17.31 4.88 4.89
CA ASN A 331 -18.07 3.68 5.21
C ASN A 331 -18.44 2.87 3.97
N ASP A 332 -18.87 3.54 2.88
CA ASP A 332 -19.20 2.88 1.61
C ASP A 332 -17.97 2.18 1.01
N TYR A 333 -16.81 2.83 1.04
CA TYR A 333 -15.55 2.24 0.59
C TYR A 333 -15.19 1.00 1.40
N TYR A 334 -15.24 1.07 2.72
CA TYR A 334 -14.89 -0.04 3.61
C TYR A 334 -15.85 -1.21 3.47
N LEU A 335 -17.15 -0.97 3.38
CA LEU A 335 -18.13 -2.01 3.09
C LEU A 335 -17.85 -2.71 1.75
N LYS A 336 -17.50 -1.94 0.71
CA LYS A 336 -17.24 -2.47 -0.63
C LYS A 336 -15.95 -3.30 -0.69
N PHE A 337 -14.84 -2.78 -0.17
CA PHE A 337 -13.52 -3.39 -0.38
C PHE A 337 -12.99 -4.18 0.82
N TYR A 338 -13.37 -3.82 2.04
CA TYR A 338 -13.01 -4.58 3.24
C TYR A 338 -14.15 -5.46 3.75
N ARG A 339 -15.37 -5.32 3.23
CA ARG A 339 -16.58 -6.08 3.66
C ARG A 339 -16.92 -5.86 5.14
N GLN A 340 -16.45 -4.75 5.68
CA GLN A 340 -16.61 -4.30 7.06
C GLN A 340 -17.03 -2.84 7.07
N SER A 341 -17.86 -2.43 8.01
CA SER A 341 -18.12 -1.00 8.23
C SER A 341 -16.89 -0.32 8.82
N TYR A 342 -16.71 0.96 8.48
CA TYR A 342 -15.67 1.76 9.11
C TYR A 342 -16.14 2.22 10.50
N ASN A 343 -15.53 1.66 11.54
CA ASN A 343 -15.71 2.14 12.91
C ASN A 343 -14.47 2.95 13.30
N ASN A 344 -14.63 4.24 13.59
CA ASN A 344 -13.57 5.14 14.04
C ASN A 344 -13.02 4.79 15.43
N GLY A 345 -13.14 3.55 15.90
CA GLY A 345 -12.75 3.18 17.25
C GLY A 345 -13.61 3.85 18.32
N LYS A 346 -14.85 4.19 17.98
CA LYS A 346 -15.87 4.68 18.91
C LYS A 346 -16.59 3.54 19.58
#